data_283fc0d68aeccfc992d2a8306374c289
#
_entry.id   283fc0d68aeccfc992d2a8306374c289
#
_cell.length_a   1.000
_cell.length_b   1.000
_cell.length_c   1.000
_cell.angle_alpha   90.00
_cell.angle_beta   90.00
_cell.angle_gamma   90.00
#
_symmetry.space_group_name_H-M   'P 1'
#
loop_
_entity.id
_entity.type
_entity.pdbx_description
1 polymer ?
#
loop_
_entity_poly.entity_id
_entity_poly.type
_entity_poly.pdbx_seq_one_letter_code
_entity_poly.pdbx_strand_id
1 'polypeptide(L)'
;MAATTGSIPKAQDLAHAIRFEGLSHRLAVNRKDGSVMVYVPAGDFEMGDGKEGDCPKHQVFVSAYWIGVYAVTKGQYLQFMQATKHRAPDNQVHREAGKVVHPVTDISWDDAVAYAKWAGGALPSEAQWEKAARGPAGLIYPWGNDWDASRCRHDKNKGSETTCPVSGYPGGVSGYGTYNQSGNVWEWCADWYGDDYYGKSPARDPRGPEGGSDRVTRGGSWRDDGPEYFRGAYRFGGEPGYRCGYRGFRLVRPASPSIPS
;
A
#
# COMPACT_ATOMS: atom_id res chain seq x y z
N MET A 1 -16.86 -28.41 -2.04
CA MET A 1 -16.31 -27.57 -0.96
C MET A 1 -16.78 -26.14 -1.22
N ALA A 2 -17.55 -25.57 -0.32
CA ALA A 2 -18.13 -24.24 -0.48
C ALA A 2 -16.99 -23.21 -0.49
N ALA A 3 -16.91 -22.40 -1.54
CA ALA A 3 -16.03 -21.26 -1.60
C ALA A 3 -16.47 -20.29 -0.49
N THR A 4 -15.66 -20.17 0.56
CA THR A 4 -15.83 -19.14 1.56
C THR A 4 -15.66 -17.80 0.86
N THR A 5 -16.76 -17.07 0.68
CA THR A 5 -16.75 -15.65 0.31
C THR A 5 -16.04 -14.90 1.43
N GLY A 6 -14.71 -14.72 1.28
CA GLY A 6 -13.89 -14.06 2.27
C GLY A 6 -14.41 -12.64 2.52
N SER A 7 -14.96 -12.40 3.69
CA SER A 7 -15.29 -11.05 4.13
C SER A 7 -14.00 -10.34 4.56
N ILE A 8 -13.88 -9.05 4.25
CA ILE A 8 -12.80 -8.23 4.82
C ILE A 8 -13.02 -8.17 6.34
N PRO A 9 -12.00 -8.48 7.17
CA PRO A 9 -12.10 -8.39 8.62
C PRO A 9 -12.56 -7.00 9.07
N LYS A 10 -13.41 -6.93 10.07
CA LYS A 10 -13.86 -5.67 10.66
C LYS A 10 -12.71 -5.02 11.44
N ALA A 11 -12.80 -3.70 11.65
CA ALA A 11 -11.76 -2.95 12.37
C ALA A 11 -11.41 -3.55 13.75
N GLN A 12 -12.40 -4.05 14.48
CA GLN A 12 -12.21 -4.69 15.78
C GLN A 12 -11.39 -5.99 15.71
N ASP A 13 -11.46 -6.72 14.58
CA ASP A 13 -10.77 -7.98 14.39
C ASP A 13 -9.28 -7.76 14.01
N LEU A 14 -8.93 -6.52 13.65
CA LEU A 14 -7.59 -6.13 13.23
C LEU A 14 -6.72 -5.56 14.36
N ALA A 15 -7.31 -5.19 15.49
CA ALA A 15 -6.58 -4.57 16.60
C ALA A 15 -5.39 -5.43 17.08
N HIS A 16 -5.54 -6.75 17.06
CA HIS A 16 -4.48 -7.68 17.45
C HIS A 16 -3.30 -7.76 16.45
N ALA A 17 -3.49 -7.33 15.21
CA ALA A 17 -2.42 -7.31 14.20
C ALA A 17 -1.45 -6.13 14.39
N ILE A 18 -1.83 -5.12 15.18
CA ILE A 18 -0.99 -3.95 15.46
C ILE A 18 -0.01 -4.30 16.58
N ARG A 19 1.27 -4.35 16.24
CA ARG A 19 2.34 -4.77 17.16
C ARG A 19 3.01 -3.62 17.92
N PHE A 20 2.82 -2.38 17.46
CA PHE A 20 3.40 -1.22 18.16
C PHE A 20 2.51 -0.80 19.33
N GLU A 21 3.13 -0.67 20.49
CA GLU A 21 2.46 -0.31 21.73
C GLU A 21 1.68 1.02 21.64
N GLY A 22 0.51 1.08 22.25
CA GLY A 22 -0.34 2.27 22.26
C GLY A 22 -1.12 2.56 20.97
N LEU A 23 -0.97 1.75 19.91
CA LEU A 23 -1.67 1.98 18.62
C LEU A 23 -2.85 1.04 18.37
N SER A 24 -3.05 0.01 19.16
CA SER A 24 -4.12 -1.00 18.98
C SER A 24 -5.55 -0.43 18.91
N HIS A 25 -5.77 0.78 19.43
CA HIS A 25 -7.07 1.45 19.42
C HIS A 25 -7.23 2.49 18.31
N ARG A 26 -6.21 2.67 17.45
CA ARG A 26 -6.21 3.71 16.43
C ARG A 26 -6.57 3.15 15.06
N LEU A 27 -7.77 2.58 14.98
CA LEU A 27 -8.41 2.17 13.74
C LEU A 27 -9.60 3.08 13.45
N ALA A 28 -9.81 3.38 12.18
CA ALA A 28 -10.95 4.14 11.71
C ALA A 28 -11.54 3.51 10.45
N VAL A 29 -12.80 3.74 10.20
CA VAL A 29 -13.47 3.34 8.95
C VAL A 29 -13.74 4.60 8.14
N ASN A 30 -13.25 4.62 6.92
CA ASN A 30 -13.60 5.66 5.97
C ASN A 30 -15.07 5.49 5.56
N ARG A 31 -15.90 6.45 5.91
CA ARG A 31 -17.36 6.38 5.67
C ARG A 31 -17.74 6.42 4.20
N LYS A 32 -16.86 6.85 3.32
CA LYS A 32 -17.15 6.98 1.89
C LYS A 32 -17.09 5.66 1.14
N ASP A 33 -16.06 4.84 1.43
CA ASP A 33 -15.78 3.59 0.71
C ASP A 33 -15.69 2.35 1.63
N GLY A 34 -15.87 2.53 2.93
CA GLY A 34 -15.78 1.45 3.93
C GLY A 34 -14.37 0.97 4.22
N SER A 35 -13.32 1.61 3.68
CA SER A 35 -11.94 1.17 3.94
C SER A 35 -11.56 1.31 5.41
N VAL A 36 -10.93 0.26 5.95
CA VAL A 36 -10.34 0.30 7.29
C VAL A 36 -8.99 0.98 7.19
N MET A 37 -8.75 1.94 8.05
CA MET A 37 -7.53 2.73 8.11
C MET A 37 -6.88 2.60 9.48
N VAL A 38 -5.56 2.58 9.51
CA VAL A 38 -4.75 2.60 10.73
C VAL A 38 -3.99 3.92 10.83
N TYR A 39 -3.85 4.40 12.06
CA TYR A 39 -3.09 5.61 12.37
C TYR A 39 -1.59 5.31 12.42
N VAL A 40 -0.80 6.09 11.69
CA VAL A 40 0.66 6.10 11.78
C VAL A 40 1.09 7.42 12.43
N PRO A 41 1.74 7.39 13.60
CA PRO A 41 2.12 8.60 14.32
C PRO A 41 3.20 9.39 13.58
N ALA A 42 3.22 10.71 13.84
CA ALA A 42 4.32 11.55 13.40
C ALA A 42 5.64 11.08 14.05
N GLY A 43 6.74 11.25 13.33
CA GLY A 43 8.07 10.95 13.83
C GLY A 43 9.06 10.58 12.74
N ASP A 44 10.30 10.46 13.14
CA ASP A 44 11.40 10.08 12.27
C ASP A 44 11.39 8.58 11.99
N PHE A 45 11.94 8.21 10.83
CA PHE A 45 12.29 6.83 10.49
C PHE A 45 13.46 6.80 9.50
N GLU A 46 14.17 5.68 9.43
CA GLU A 46 15.21 5.45 8.44
C GLU A 46 14.57 5.01 7.12
N MET A 47 14.57 5.90 6.12
CA MET A 47 14.11 5.63 4.76
C MET A 47 15.25 5.10 3.90
N GLY A 48 14.96 4.11 3.03
CA GLY A 48 15.98 3.41 2.26
C GLY A 48 16.68 2.31 3.06
N ASP A 49 17.38 1.41 2.38
CA ASP A 49 18.18 0.34 3.04
C ASP A 49 19.62 0.26 2.50
N GLY A 50 19.98 1.08 1.52
CA GLY A 50 21.31 1.16 0.93
C GLY A 50 21.71 -0.06 0.11
N LYS A 51 20.77 -0.93 -0.25
CA LYS A 51 21.06 -2.13 -1.05
C LYS A 51 21.05 -1.87 -2.55
N GLU A 52 20.25 -0.90 -2.98
CA GLU A 52 20.22 -0.41 -4.35
C GLU A 52 20.72 1.04 -4.39
N GLY A 53 21.25 1.48 -5.54
CA GLY A 53 21.81 2.83 -5.69
C GLY A 53 20.78 3.96 -5.55
N ASP A 54 19.52 3.68 -5.82
CA ASP A 54 18.41 4.63 -5.76
C ASP A 54 17.74 4.72 -4.39
N CYS A 55 18.16 3.90 -3.42
CA CYS A 55 17.57 3.90 -2.06
C CYS A 55 18.62 4.00 -0.93
N PRO A 56 19.54 4.99 -0.95
CA PRO A 56 20.46 5.22 0.16
C PRO A 56 19.70 5.52 1.45
N LYS A 57 20.26 5.04 2.57
CA LYS A 57 19.69 5.29 3.89
C LYS A 57 19.77 6.77 4.27
N HIS A 58 18.66 7.32 4.76
CA HIS A 58 18.60 8.69 5.27
C HIS A 58 17.47 8.85 6.26
N GLN A 59 17.58 9.84 7.16
CA GLN A 59 16.54 10.12 8.14
C GLN A 59 15.45 11.02 7.55
N VAL A 60 14.19 10.61 7.74
CA VAL A 60 13.02 11.34 7.27
C VAL A 60 11.99 11.46 8.38
N PHE A 61 11.53 12.68 8.64
CA PHE A 61 10.36 12.92 9.46
C PHE A 61 9.09 12.85 8.61
N VAL A 62 8.10 12.08 9.03
CA VAL A 62 6.77 12.04 8.39
C VAL A 62 5.72 12.46 9.40
N SER A 63 4.92 13.47 9.04
CA SER A 63 3.76 13.91 9.81
C SER A 63 2.74 12.78 9.99
N ALA A 64 1.93 12.83 11.05
CA ALA A 64 0.94 11.79 11.34
C ALA A 64 -0.12 11.67 10.21
N TYR A 65 -0.53 10.46 9.92
CA TYR A 65 -1.52 10.17 8.88
C TYR A 65 -2.30 8.90 9.17
N TRP A 66 -3.41 8.74 8.48
CA TRP A 66 -4.13 7.49 8.39
C TRP A 66 -3.78 6.80 7.08
N ILE A 67 -3.56 5.49 7.10
CA ILE A 67 -3.30 4.70 5.90
C ILE A 67 -4.26 3.51 5.84
N GLY A 68 -4.69 3.14 4.65
CA GLY A 68 -5.49 1.94 4.43
C GLY A 68 -4.77 0.69 4.94
N VAL A 69 -5.44 -0.08 5.79
CA VAL A 69 -4.94 -1.39 6.25
C VAL A 69 -4.71 -2.30 5.05
N TYR A 70 -5.55 -2.18 4.04
CA TYR A 70 -5.53 -2.95 2.81
C TYR A 70 -5.34 -2.08 1.57
N ALA A 71 -4.88 -2.68 0.49
CA ALA A 71 -5.04 -2.11 -0.84
C ALA A 71 -6.54 -1.95 -1.17
N VAL A 72 -6.88 -0.97 -2.01
CA VAL A 72 -8.26 -0.76 -2.47
C VAL A 72 -8.72 -2.00 -3.23
N THR A 73 -9.90 -2.49 -2.86
CA THR A 73 -10.48 -3.70 -3.44
C THR A 73 -11.27 -3.44 -4.73
N LYS A 74 -11.46 -4.50 -5.53
CA LYS A 74 -12.36 -4.45 -6.70
C LYS A 74 -13.77 -4.03 -6.33
N GLY A 75 -14.29 -4.49 -5.17
CA GLY A 75 -15.61 -4.10 -4.68
C GLY A 75 -15.73 -2.62 -4.38
N GLN A 76 -14.73 -2.04 -3.72
CA GLN A 76 -14.67 -0.59 -3.45
C GLN A 76 -14.54 0.22 -4.74
N TYR A 77 -13.70 -0.23 -5.67
CA TYR A 77 -13.54 0.44 -6.97
C TYR A 77 -14.83 0.39 -7.80
N LEU A 78 -15.57 -0.71 -7.74
CA LEU A 78 -16.88 -0.83 -8.38
C LEU A 78 -17.89 0.21 -7.83
N GLN A 79 -17.91 0.45 -6.52
CA GLN A 79 -18.73 1.50 -5.92
C GLN A 79 -18.36 2.89 -6.46
N PHE A 80 -17.06 3.17 -6.59
CA PHE A 80 -16.56 4.41 -7.19
C PHE A 80 -17.06 4.58 -8.63
N MET A 81 -16.91 3.54 -9.47
CA MET A 81 -17.38 3.60 -10.87
C MET A 81 -18.89 3.84 -10.96
N GLN A 82 -19.68 3.20 -10.08
CA GLN A 82 -21.13 3.40 -10.03
C GLN A 82 -21.51 4.83 -9.65
N ALA A 83 -20.81 5.40 -8.66
CA ALA A 83 -21.07 6.74 -8.15
C ALA A 83 -20.63 7.87 -9.09
N THR A 84 -19.57 7.67 -9.86
CA THR A 84 -18.92 8.74 -10.67
C THR A 84 -19.01 8.55 -12.16
N LYS A 85 -19.42 7.36 -12.61
CA LYS A 85 -19.34 6.94 -14.02
C LYS A 85 -17.90 6.87 -14.56
N HIS A 86 -16.93 6.74 -13.65
CA HIS A 86 -15.53 6.57 -14.03
C HIS A 86 -15.37 5.30 -14.89
N ARG A 87 -14.38 5.32 -15.77
CA ARG A 87 -14.11 4.18 -16.67
C ARG A 87 -13.73 2.93 -15.89
N ALA A 88 -14.05 1.78 -16.43
CA ALA A 88 -13.67 0.48 -15.88
C ALA A 88 -12.16 0.22 -16.03
N PRO A 89 -11.56 -0.63 -15.18
CA PRO A 89 -10.26 -1.26 -15.44
C PRO A 89 -10.24 -1.93 -16.82
N ASP A 90 -9.07 -2.02 -17.45
CA ASP A 90 -8.94 -2.50 -18.83
C ASP A 90 -9.33 -3.98 -18.99
N ASN A 91 -9.12 -4.80 -17.94
CA ASN A 91 -9.60 -6.17 -17.96
C ASN A 91 -10.98 -6.31 -17.28
N GLN A 92 -11.72 -7.35 -17.67
CA GLN A 92 -13.05 -7.60 -17.08
C GLN A 92 -13.00 -8.32 -15.72
N VAL A 93 -11.81 -8.54 -15.16
CA VAL A 93 -11.58 -9.25 -13.88
C VAL A 93 -12.30 -8.58 -12.70
N HIS A 94 -12.62 -7.29 -12.81
CA HIS A 94 -13.46 -6.58 -11.82
C HIS A 94 -14.88 -7.14 -11.71
N ARG A 95 -15.34 -7.91 -12.73
CA ARG A 95 -16.66 -8.57 -12.75
C ARG A 95 -16.63 -10.03 -12.31
N GLU A 96 -15.44 -10.59 -12.03
CA GLU A 96 -15.35 -11.98 -11.60
C GLU A 96 -16.03 -12.17 -10.25
N ALA A 97 -17.06 -12.99 -10.24
CA ALA A 97 -17.75 -13.40 -9.02
C ALA A 97 -16.71 -14.04 -8.05
N GLY A 98 -16.68 -13.56 -6.80
CA GLY A 98 -15.75 -14.06 -5.77
C GLY A 98 -14.44 -13.27 -5.63
N LYS A 99 -14.11 -12.36 -6.54
CA LYS A 99 -12.87 -11.53 -6.43
C LYS A 99 -13.11 -10.10 -5.95
N VAL A 100 -14.26 -9.78 -5.42
CA VAL A 100 -14.60 -8.44 -4.90
C VAL A 100 -13.68 -7.96 -3.76
N VAL A 101 -13.09 -8.89 -3.00
CA VAL A 101 -12.16 -8.63 -1.92
C VAL A 101 -10.69 -8.69 -2.34
N HIS A 102 -10.39 -8.89 -3.61
CA HIS A 102 -9.04 -8.80 -4.17
C HIS A 102 -8.68 -7.33 -4.47
N PRO A 103 -7.40 -6.97 -4.53
CA PRO A 103 -7.00 -5.63 -4.91
C PRO A 103 -7.48 -5.29 -6.32
N VAL A 104 -7.87 -4.05 -6.55
CA VAL A 104 -8.12 -3.56 -7.90
C VAL A 104 -6.80 -3.46 -8.65
N THR A 105 -6.80 -3.89 -9.91
CA THR A 105 -5.67 -3.87 -10.84
C THR A 105 -6.12 -3.35 -12.20
N ASP A 106 -5.21 -3.25 -13.16
CA ASP A 106 -5.47 -2.78 -14.52
C ASP A 106 -6.01 -1.35 -14.56
N ILE A 107 -5.54 -0.54 -13.64
CA ILE A 107 -5.84 0.88 -13.50
C ILE A 107 -4.56 1.70 -13.67
N SER A 108 -4.69 2.91 -14.21
CA SER A 108 -3.61 3.88 -14.31
C SER A 108 -3.38 4.61 -12.97
N TRP A 109 -2.30 5.35 -12.87
CA TRP A 109 -2.06 6.25 -11.73
C TRP A 109 -3.17 7.30 -11.59
N ASP A 110 -3.63 7.88 -12.71
CA ASP A 110 -4.71 8.87 -12.71
C ASP A 110 -6.04 8.28 -12.23
N ASP A 111 -6.33 7.01 -12.56
CA ASP A 111 -7.52 6.33 -12.03
C ASP A 111 -7.43 6.14 -10.52
N ALA A 112 -6.23 5.79 -10.01
CA ALA A 112 -6.00 5.64 -8.58
C ALA A 112 -6.15 7.00 -7.85
N VAL A 113 -5.65 8.09 -8.44
CA VAL A 113 -5.85 9.46 -7.92
C VAL A 113 -7.31 9.86 -7.93
N ALA A 114 -8.04 9.57 -9.01
CA ALA A 114 -9.47 9.89 -9.13
C ALA A 114 -10.28 9.16 -8.05
N TYR A 115 -9.98 7.87 -7.83
CA TYR A 115 -10.58 7.11 -6.73
C TYR A 115 -10.25 7.73 -5.38
N ALA A 116 -8.96 7.99 -5.12
CA ALA A 116 -8.50 8.53 -3.83
C ALA A 116 -9.21 9.85 -3.50
N LYS A 117 -9.33 10.75 -4.46
CA LYS A 117 -10.07 12.01 -4.34
C LYS A 117 -11.56 11.79 -4.04
N TRP A 118 -12.22 10.86 -4.75
CA TRP A 118 -13.62 10.51 -4.49
C TRP A 118 -13.82 9.94 -3.08
N ALA A 119 -12.89 9.12 -2.60
CA ALA A 119 -12.91 8.53 -1.27
C ALA A 119 -12.55 9.53 -0.15
N GLY A 120 -12.18 10.77 -0.50
CA GLY A 120 -11.79 11.82 0.46
C GLY A 120 -10.41 11.62 1.06
N GLY A 121 -9.49 11.03 0.29
CA GLY A 121 -8.09 10.80 0.63
C GLY A 121 -7.14 11.14 -0.51
N ALA A 122 -5.95 10.59 -0.47
CA ALA A 122 -4.90 10.70 -1.48
C ALA A 122 -4.16 9.37 -1.62
N LEU A 123 -3.30 9.24 -2.63
CA LEU A 123 -2.26 8.22 -2.65
C LEU A 123 -1.21 8.55 -1.58
N PRO A 124 -0.59 7.55 -0.94
CA PRO A 124 0.51 7.79 -0.03
C PRO A 124 1.68 8.45 -0.75
N SER A 125 2.41 9.34 -0.08
CA SER A 125 3.77 9.60 -0.53
C SER A 125 4.62 8.34 -0.36
N GLU A 126 5.71 8.25 -1.10
CA GLU A 126 6.64 7.13 -0.99
C GLU A 126 7.12 6.95 0.45
N ALA A 127 7.46 8.05 1.14
CA ALA A 127 7.87 8.05 2.54
C ALA A 127 6.77 7.56 3.50
N GLN A 128 5.51 7.95 3.28
CA GLN A 128 4.38 7.43 4.05
C GLN A 128 4.20 5.94 3.85
N TRP A 129 4.28 5.48 2.60
CA TRP A 129 4.15 4.07 2.26
C TRP A 129 5.25 3.25 2.94
N GLU A 130 6.51 3.69 2.83
CA GLU A 130 7.68 3.00 3.39
C GLU A 130 7.65 2.96 4.92
N LYS A 131 7.34 4.09 5.58
CA LYS A 131 7.19 4.14 7.04
C LYS A 131 6.13 3.16 7.53
N ALA A 132 4.98 3.08 6.86
CA ALA A 132 3.92 2.15 7.23
C ALA A 132 4.33 0.68 7.06
N ALA A 133 5.15 0.37 6.06
CA ALA A 133 5.66 -0.98 5.81
C ALA A 133 6.72 -1.40 6.81
N ARG A 134 7.74 -0.56 7.03
CA ARG A 134 8.98 -0.91 7.74
C ARG A 134 8.99 -0.51 9.21
N GLY A 135 8.07 0.36 9.62
CA GLY A 135 8.06 0.93 10.97
C GLY A 135 9.24 1.87 11.25
N PRO A 136 9.34 2.40 12.47
CA PRO A 136 10.40 3.34 12.86
C PRO A 136 11.78 2.69 12.87
N ALA A 137 11.86 1.37 13.07
CA ALA A 137 13.12 0.61 13.12
C ALA A 137 13.70 0.28 11.73
N GLY A 138 13.01 0.63 10.65
CA GLY A 138 13.49 0.39 9.28
C GLY A 138 13.65 -1.09 8.94
N LEU A 139 12.69 -1.93 9.33
CA LEU A 139 12.71 -3.37 9.05
C LEU A 139 12.90 -3.65 7.54
N ILE A 140 13.53 -4.76 7.19
CA ILE A 140 13.72 -5.14 5.78
C ILE A 140 12.38 -5.50 5.14
N TYR A 141 11.59 -6.33 5.80
CA TYR A 141 10.22 -6.70 5.39
C TYR A 141 9.22 -6.21 6.45
N PRO A 142 7.93 -6.08 6.14
CA PRO A 142 6.93 -5.67 7.12
C PRO A 142 6.90 -6.52 8.39
N TRP A 143 7.26 -7.78 8.29
CA TRP A 143 7.25 -8.75 9.40
C TRP A 143 8.57 -8.89 10.15
N GLY A 144 9.68 -8.35 9.64
CA GLY A 144 11.02 -8.52 10.24
C GLY A 144 12.15 -8.42 9.23
N ASN A 145 13.32 -8.91 9.59
CA ASN A 145 14.51 -8.79 8.75
C ASN A 145 14.81 -10.06 7.91
N ASP A 146 14.20 -11.18 8.26
CA ASP A 146 14.42 -12.44 7.53
C ASP A 146 13.35 -12.67 6.49
N TRP A 147 13.75 -13.14 5.31
CA TRP A 147 12.84 -13.53 4.26
C TRP A 147 12.04 -14.78 4.65
N ASP A 148 10.72 -14.68 4.49
CA ASP A 148 9.80 -15.82 4.68
C ASP A 148 8.76 -15.81 3.56
N ALA A 149 8.93 -16.70 2.59
CA ALA A 149 8.06 -16.81 1.42
C ALA A 149 6.59 -17.15 1.75
N SER A 150 6.31 -17.65 2.96
CA SER A 150 4.94 -17.97 3.41
C SER A 150 4.16 -16.73 3.85
N ARG A 151 4.82 -15.54 3.94
CA ARG A 151 4.25 -14.32 4.48
C ARG A 151 3.73 -13.34 3.44
N CYS A 152 3.91 -13.62 2.15
CA CYS A 152 3.42 -12.75 1.09
C CYS A 152 3.02 -13.53 -0.16
N ARG A 153 2.20 -12.91 -1.01
CA ARG A 153 1.81 -13.46 -2.31
C ARG A 153 2.87 -13.13 -3.34
N HIS A 154 3.46 -14.15 -3.98
CA HIS A 154 4.51 -14.03 -4.99
C HIS A 154 4.40 -15.14 -6.05
N ASP A 155 5.25 -15.12 -7.09
CA ASP A 155 5.14 -16.01 -8.24
C ASP A 155 5.19 -17.51 -7.85
N LYS A 156 6.08 -17.88 -6.95
CA LYS A 156 6.29 -19.29 -6.59
C LYS A 156 5.17 -19.90 -5.72
N ASN A 157 4.27 -19.07 -5.14
CA ASN A 157 3.17 -19.57 -4.30
C ASN A 157 1.76 -19.22 -4.84
N LYS A 158 1.68 -18.56 -5.99
CA LYS A 158 0.38 -18.17 -6.58
C LYS A 158 -0.40 -19.34 -7.20
N GLY A 159 0.28 -20.43 -7.59
CA GLY A 159 -0.34 -21.50 -8.37
C GLY A 159 -0.87 -20.99 -9.71
N SER A 160 -2.11 -21.36 -10.04
CA SER A 160 -2.83 -20.88 -11.23
C SER A 160 -3.48 -19.50 -11.06
N GLU A 161 -3.52 -18.98 -9.81
CA GLU A 161 -4.14 -17.70 -9.49
C GLU A 161 -3.15 -16.52 -9.58
N THR A 162 -3.66 -15.31 -9.77
CA THR A 162 -2.87 -14.07 -9.75
C THR A 162 -2.87 -13.45 -8.36
N THR A 163 -3.70 -12.44 -8.11
CA THR A 163 -3.86 -11.80 -6.80
C THR A 163 -4.53 -12.71 -5.77
N CYS A 164 -4.39 -12.40 -4.50
CA CYS A 164 -5.17 -12.99 -3.42
C CYS A 164 -6.09 -11.96 -2.75
N PRO A 165 -7.05 -12.36 -1.90
CA PRO A 165 -7.79 -11.44 -1.05
C PRO A 165 -6.86 -10.48 -0.29
N VAL A 166 -7.27 -9.21 -0.14
CA VAL A 166 -6.45 -8.19 0.53
C VAL A 166 -6.16 -8.49 2.01
N SER A 167 -6.93 -9.38 2.63
CA SER A 167 -6.70 -9.90 3.98
C SER A 167 -5.85 -11.18 4.01
N GLY A 168 -5.35 -11.63 2.87
CA GLY A 168 -4.46 -12.79 2.79
C GLY A 168 -3.12 -12.53 3.49
N TYR A 169 -2.43 -13.62 3.84
CA TYR A 169 -1.10 -13.57 4.45
C TYR A 169 -1.03 -12.77 5.77
N PRO A 170 -1.80 -13.13 6.80
CA PRO A 170 -1.80 -12.41 8.08
C PRO A 170 -0.45 -12.42 8.81
N GLY A 171 0.44 -13.38 8.49
CA GLY A 171 1.80 -13.41 8.98
C GLY A 171 2.73 -12.34 8.37
N GLY A 172 2.31 -11.71 7.26
CA GLY A 172 3.06 -10.68 6.54
C GLY A 172 2.67 -9.24 6.90
N VAL A 173 1.89 -9.06 7.95
CA VAL A 173 1.39 -7.75 8.40
C VAL A 173 2.50 -6.89 8.98
N SER A 174 2.52 -5.59 8.68
CA SER A 174 3.49 -4.65 9.26
C SER A 174 3.24 -4.41 10.75
N GLY A 175 4.20 -3.78 11.42
CA GLY A 175 4.04 -3.40 12.83
C GLY A 175 2.88 -2.43 13.08
N TYR A 176 2.47 -1.65 12.06
CA TYR A 176 1.28 -0.79 12.12
C TYR A 176 -0.02 -1.51 11.77
N GLY A 177 0.02 -2.76 11.37
CA GLY A 177 -1.18 -3.53 11.01
C GLY A 177 -1.59 -3.43 9.54
N THR A 178 -0.74 -2.96 8.66
CA THR A 178 -1.02 -2.92 7.21
C THR A 178 -0.70 -4.26 6.56
N TYR A 179 -1.59 -4.73 5.68
CA TYR A 179 -1.48 -6.00 4.96
C TYR A 179 -0.86 -5.80 3.58
N ASN A 180 -0.17 -6.84 3.09
CA ASN A 180 0.32 -6.95 1.72
C ASN A 180 1.19 -5.77 1.24
N GLN A 181 1.95 -5.11 2.14
CA GLN A 181 3.00 -4.18 1.75
C GLN A 181 4.29 -4.91 1.29
N SER A 182 4.21 -6.22 1.20
CA SER A 182 5.11 -7.11 0.46
C SER A 182 4.25 -8.10 -0.29
N GLY A 183 4.34 -8.08 -1.63
CA GLY A 183 3.61 -8.97 -2.52
C GLY A 183 2.16 -8.60 -2.81
N ASN A 184 1.47 -9.47 -3.46
CA ASN A 184 0.13 -9.34 -4.02
C ASN A 184 0.09 -8.37 -5.21
N VAL A 185 0.19 -7.05 -5.02
CA VAL A 185 0.28 -6.06 -6.09
C VAL A 185 1.31 -4.97 -5.74
N TRP A 186 2.03 -4.48 -6.73
CA TRP A 186 2.72 -3.21 -6.64
C TRP A 186 1.72 -2.10 -6.33
N GLU A 187 2.10 -1.14 -5.51
CA GLU A 187 1.20 -0.06 -5.11
C GLU A 187 1.71 1.30 -5.59
N TRP A 188 0.85 2.01 -6.31
CA TRP A 188 1.10 3.38 -6.73
C TRP A 188 1.27 4.32 -5.53
N CYS A 189 2.33 5.13 -5.56
CA CYS A 189 2.53 6.27 -4.68
C CYS A 189 2.24 7.60 -5.41
N ALA A 190 2.12 8.69 -4.67
CA ALA A 190 1.88 10.02 -5.22
C ALA A 190 3.10 10.59 -5.96
N ASP A 191 4.30 10.16 -5.57
CA ASP A 191 5.58 10.74 -5.95
C ASP A 191 5.97 10.38 -7.38
N TRP A 192 6.63 11.31 -8.06
CA TRP A 192 7.41 10.98 -9.23
C TRP A 192 8.64 10.16 -8.82
N TYR A 193 9.03 9.22 -9.66
CA TYR A 193 10.24 8.44 -9.45
C TYR A 193 11.46 9.25 -9.87
N GLY A 194 12.50 9.22 -9.06
CA GLY A 194 13.84 9.74 -9.35
C GLY A 194 14.85 8.88 -8.63
N ASP A 195 15.79 8.33 -9.37
CA ASP A 195 16.86 7.44 -8.88
C ASP A 195 17.85 8.15 -7.97
N ASP A 196 18.04 9.45 -8.14
CA ASP A 196 18.92 10.26 -7.30
C ASP A 196 18.19 11.05 -6.18
N TYR A 197 16.86 10.90 -6.07
CA TYR A 197 16.05 11.75 -5.21
C TYR A 197 16.38 11.60 -3.73
N TYR A 198 16.63 10.40 -3.23
CA TYR A 198 16.89 10.14 -1.82
C TYR A 198 18.14 10.89 -1.31
N GLY A 199 19.16 11.06 -2.16
CA GLY A 199 20.36 11.81 -1.81
C GLY A 199 20.16 13.32 -1.61
N LYS A 200 19.00 13.87 -2.04
CA LYS A 200 18.66 15.31 -1.98
C LYS A 200 17.26 15.59 -1.47
N SER A 201 16.57 14.57 -0.95
CA SER A 201 15.21 14.73 -0.45
C SER A 201 15.18 15.63 0.79
N PRO A 202 14.12 16.42 0.99
CA PRO A 202 13.95 17.16 2.24
C PRO A 202 13.77 16.19 3.40
N ALA A 203 14.30 16.55 4.57
CA ALA A 203 14.22 15.72 5.77
C ALA A 203 12.80 15.62 6.37
N ARG A 204 11.84 16.45 5.89
CA ARG A 204 10.46 16.44 6.40
C ARG A 204 9.46 16.30 5.27
N ASP A 205 8.57 15.29 5.40
CA ASP A 205 7.45 15.03 4.52
C ASP A 205 7.81 15.09 3.02
N PRO A 206 8.86 14.35 2.56
CA PRO A 206 9.28 14.36 1.16
C PRO A 206 8.15 13.90 0.24
N ARG A 207 8.11 14.46 -0.98
CA ARG A 207 7.04 14.26 -1.96
C ARG A 207 7.56 13.83 -3.34
N GLY A 208 8.80 13.40 -3.41
CA GLY A 208 9.44 13.09 -4.68
C GLY A 208 9.89 14.33 -5.45
N PRO A 209 10.50 14.16 -6.62
CA PRO A 209 10.82 15.24 -7.54
C PRO A 209 9.56 16.01 -7.98
N GLU A 210 9.74 17.25 -8.46
CA GLU A 210 8.62 18.07 -8.98
C GLU A 210 8.01 17.50 -10.27
N GLY A 211 8.74 16.70 -11.01
CA GLY A 211 8.29 16.04 -12.25
C GLY A 211 9.12 14.80 -12.58
N GLY A 212 8.66 14.04 -13.55
CA GLY A 212 9.31 12.82 -14.03
C GLY A 212 8.51 12.13 -15.13
N SER A 213 9.01 11.01 -15.64
CA SER A 213 8.31 10.14 -16.60
C SER A 213 7.51 9.04 -15.89
N ASP A 214 7.99 8.60 -14.74
CA ASP A 214 7.45 7.48 -13.99
C ASP A 214 6.96 7.91 -12.61
N ARG A 215 5.90 7.25 -12.14
CA ARG A 215 5.43 7.33 -10.75
C ARG A 215 6.02 6.20 -9.92
N VAL A 216 6.29 6.45 -8.66
CA VAL A 216 6.78 5.42 -7.73
C VAL A 216 5.73 4.32 -7.56
N THR A 217 6.20 3.07 -7.61
CA THR A 217 5.46 1.89 -7.17
C THR A 217 6.28 1.10 -6.14
N ARG A 218 5.60 0.46 -5.19
CA ARG A 218 6.23 -0.18 -4.04
C ARG A 218 5.64 -1.57 -3.76
N GLY A 219 6.44 -2.45 -3.13
CA GLY A 219 5.99 -3.64 -2.44
C GLY A 219 6.11 -4.97 -3.18
N GLY A 220 6.41 -4.98 -4.47
CA GLY A 220 6.38 -6.23 -5.24
C GLY A 220 4.96 -6.77 -5.49
N SER A 221 4.85 -7.82 -6.26
CA SER A 221 3.55 -8.38 -6.67
C SER A 221 3.54 -9.90 -6.72
N TRP A 222 2.39 -10.46 -7.04
CA TRP A 222 2.22 -11.90 -7.31
C TRP A 222 3.06 -12.42 -8.49
N ARG A 223 3.63 -11.53 -9.29
CA ARG A 223 4.41 -11.86 -10.48
C ARG A 223 5.92 -11.96 -10.20
N ASP A 224 6.37 -11.35 -9.12
CA ASP A 224 7.80 -11.29 -8.77
C ASP A 224 8.20 -12.53 -7.95
N ASP A 225 9.47 -12.98 -8.05
CA ASP A 225 9.95 -14.20 -7.42
C ASP A 225 11.22 -14.05 -6.57
N GLY A 226 11.94 -12.93 -6.71
CA GLY A 226 13.12 -12.62 -5.92
C GLY A 226 12.78 -11.91 -4.60
N PRO A 227 13.39 -12.28 -3.46
CA PRO A 227 13.12 -11.67 -2.16
C PRO A 227 13.42 -10.16 -2.11
N GLU A 228 14.28 -9.66 -2.98
CA GLU A 228 14.63 -8.24 -3.09
C GLU A 228 13.43 -7.35 -3.42
N TYR A 229 12.51 -7.81 -4.29
CA TYR A 229 11.32 -7.03 -4.69
C TYR A 229 10.35 -6.77 -3.54
N PHE A 230 10.41 -7.62 -2.51
CA PHE A 230 9.49 -7.58 -1.36
C PHE A 230 10.05 -6.79 -0.17
N ARG A 231 11.30 -6.30 -0.27
CA ARG A 231 11.86 -5.40 0.74
C ARG A 231 11.04 -4.11 0.80
N GLY A 232 10.70 -3.66 2.00
CA GLY A 232 9.95 -2.43 2.20
C GLY A 232 10.63 -1.19 1.63
N ALA A 233 11.97 -1.22 1.44
CA ALA A 233 12.74 -0.13 0.82
C ALA A 233 12.88 -0.24 -0.70
N TYR A 234 12.56 -1.40 -1.32
CA TYR A 234 12.72 -1.56 -2.76
C TYR A 234 11.77 -0.64 -3.53
N ARG A 235 12.32 0.06 -4.52
CA ARG A 235 11.64 1.07 -5.31
C ARG A 235 11.50 0.62 -6.76
N PHE A 236 10.42 1.03 -7.42
CA PHE A 236 10.27 0.83 -8.85
C PHE A 236 9.51 1.99 -9.50
N GLY A 237 9.92 2.37 -10.71
CA GLY A 237 9.22 3.36 -11.52
C GLY A 237 8.14 2.71 -12.39
N GLY A 238 7.04 3.39 -12.58
CA GLY A 238 5.99 2.96 -13.49
C GLY A 238 5.41 4.11 -14.29
N GLU A 239 5.30 3.92 -15.62
CA GLU A 239 4.62 4.88 -16.48
C GLU A 239 3.18 5.11 -15.97
N PRO A 240 2.75 6.37 -15.73
CA PRO A 240 1.46 6.68 -15.10
C PRO A 240 0.25 6.15 -15.89
N GLY A 241 0.34 6.12 -17.21
CA GLY A 241 -0.72 5.63 -18.10
C GLY A 241 -0.80 4.11 -18.19
N TYR A 242 0.25 3.39 -17.81
CA TYR A 242 0.35 1.94 -18.01
C TYR A 242 -0.53 1.17 -17.01
N ARG A 243 -1.40 0.32 -17.55
CA ARG A 243 -2.35 -0.52 -16.81
C ARG A 243 -1.92 -1.97 -16.88
N CYS A 244 -1.88 -2.64 -15.73
CA CYS A 244 -1.49 -4.04 -15.68
C CYS A 244 -2.10 -4.76 -14.48
N GLY A 245 -2.21 -6.09 -14.58
CA GLY A 245 -2.85 -6.95 -13.59
C GLY A 245 -2.06 -7.17 -12.30
N TYR A 246 -0.96 -6.46 -12.10
CA TYR A 246 -0.09 -6.58 -10.92
C TYR A 246 0.20 -5.24 -10.24
N ARG A 247 -0.52 -4.16 -10.57
CA ARG A 247 -0.47 -2.85 -9.89
C ARG A 247 -1.83 -2.46 -9.35
N GLY A 248 -1.84 -2.02 -8.09
CA GLY A 248 -2.98 -1.46 -7.39
C GLY A 248 -2.56 -0.24 -6.58
N PHE A 249 -3.26 0.06 -5.50
CA PHE A 249 -2.94 1.19 -4.61
C PHE A 249 -3.66 1.07 -3.27
N ARG A 250 -3.22 1.86 -2.30
CA ARG A 250 -3.94 2.11 -1.04
C ARG A 250 -4.13 3.59 -0.80
N LEU A 251 -5.00 3.95 0.15
CA LEU A 251 -5.31 5.33 0.49
C LEU A 251 -4.52 5.81 1.69
N VAL A 252 -4.26 7.12 1.72
CA VAL A 252 -3.93 7.86 2.94
C VAL A 252 -4.89 9.02 3.17
N ARG A 253 -4.99 9.45 4.43
CA ARG A 253 -5.65 10.69 4.83
C ARG A 253 -4.78 11.41 5.85
N PRO A 254 -4.69 12.73 5.82
CA PRO A 254 -3.99 13.47 6.87
C PRO A 254 -4.68 13.16 8.21
N ALA A 255 -3.88 13.01 9.27
CA ALA A 255 -4.44 13.11 10.60
C ALA A 255 -4.87 14.57 10.79
N SER A 256 -6.14 14.81 11.11
CA SER A 256 -6.56 16.15 11.53
C SER A 256 -5.65 16.59 12.68
N PRO A 257 -5.17 17.84 12.72
CA PRO A 257 -4.47 18.32 13.91
C PRO A 257 -5.40 18.05 15.11
N SER A 258 -4.87 17.33 16.11
CA SER A 258 -5.56 17.16 17.38
C SER A 258 -5.87 18.56 17.88
N ILE A 259 -7.16 18.88 18.03
CA ILE A 259 -7.58 20.05 18.80
C ILE A 259 -6.97 19.80 20.18
N PRO A 260 -6.11 20.68 20.71
CA PRO A 260 -5.60 20.53 22.07
C PRO A 260 -6.81 20.48 23.01
N SER A 261 -6.89 19.43 23.81
CA SER A 261 -7.86 19.27 24.89
C SER A 261 -7.67 20.32 25.97
#